data_e5fa4b6e5ec4be0462249ecd04d51ceb
#
_entry.id   e5fa4b6e5ec4be0462249ecd04d51ceb
#
_cell.length_a   1.000
_cell.length_b   1.000
_cell.length_c   1.000
_cell.angle_alpha   90.00
_cell.angle_beta   90.00
_cell.angle_gamma   90.00
#
_symmetry.space_group_name_H-M   'P 1'
#
loop_
_entity.id
_entity.type
_entity.pdbx_description
1 polymer ?
#
loop_
_entity_poly.entity_id
_entity_poly.type
_entity_poly.pdbx_seq_one_letter_code
_entity_poly.pdbx_strand_id
1 'polypeptide(L)'
;KMVVADSLEKEDLESLIVVPADIEAAIRLDASNITFSDLVINRLEADMAMKERCLQILDMKAETNMGKAGFEGFYATRSKQDISTGFDFNLSNITSEKVIGMLPAIDTLMPLLKSFKGMLNCKMAATASLDTNMNVITPSINGVLRISGKDLSLSGNEVFSSLAKKLKFKNSEEAKIDSMIVEGIIKDNVLEVFPFVLKLDL
;
A
#
# COMPACT_ATOMS: atom_id res chain seq x y z
N LYS A 1 -34.59 1.63 34.05
CA LYS A 1 -35.18 1.41 32.73
C LYS A 1 -34.07 0.93 31.83
N MET A 2 -33.99 -0.36 31.68
CA MET A 2 -33.03 -1.02 30.80
C MET A 2 -33.49 -0.79 29.36
N VAL A 3 -32.75 -0.04 28.58
CA VAL A 3 -32.97 0.09 27.14
C VAL A 3 -32.47 -1.21 26.52
N VAL A 4 -33.39 -1.98 25.95
CA VAL A 4 -33.09 -3.20 25.20
C VAL A 4 -32.29 -2.74 23.98
N ALA A 5 -31.04 -3.17 23.89
CA ALA A 5 -30.24 -3.00 22.70
C ALA A 5 -30.92 -3.72 21.54
N ASP A 6 -31.18 -2.97 20.49
CA ASP A 6 -31.76 -3.46 19.25
C ASP A 6 -30.96 -4.67 18.78
N SER A 7 -31.67 -5.73 18.46
CA SER A 7 -31.10 -7.02 18.05
C SER A 7 -30.45 -6.88 16.69
N LEU A 8 -29.17 -6.56 16.69
CA LEU A 8 -28.28 -6.83 15.54
C LEU A 8 -28.19 -8.36 15.43
N GLU A 9 -28.42 -8.86 14.24
CA GLU A 9 -28.32 -10.29 13.97
C GLU A 9 -26.92 -10.77 14.38
N LYS A 10 -26.84 -11.91 15.04
CA LYS A 10 -25.61 -12.46 15.63
C LYS A 10 -24.49 -12.65 14.60
N GLU A 11 -24.83 -12.79 13.33
CA GLU A 11 -23.88 -12.96 12.21
C GLU A 11 -23.04 -11.70 11.95
N ASP A 12 -23.57 -10.48 12.17
CA ASP A 12 -22.85 -9.22 11.93
C ASP A 12 -21.75 -8.91 12.97
N LEU A 13 -21.71 -9.65 14.08
CA LEU A 13 -20.73 -9.42 15.15
C LEU A 13 -19.56 -10.40 15.12
N GLU A 14 -19.65 -11.50 14.39
CA GLU A 14 -18.61 -12.53 14.34
C GLU A 14 -17.38 -12.10 13.53
N SER A 15 -17.51 -11.14 12.64
CA SER A 15 -16.41 -10.65 11.80
C SER A 15 -15.70 -9.42 12.36
N LEU A 16 -16.33 -8.63 13.23
CA LEU A 16 -15.74 -7.41 13.77
C LEU A 16 -14.74 -7.71 14.89
N ILE A 17 -13.47 -7.40 14.65
CA ILE A 17 -12.42 -7.43 15.67
C ILE A 17 -12.52 -6.15 16.50
N VAL A 18 -13.06 -6.23 17.70
CA VAL A 18 -13.17 -5.09 18.62
C VAL A 18 -11.89 -4.93 19.43
N VAL A 19 -11.26 -3.76 19.32
CA VAL A 19 -10.14 -3.42 20.21
C VAL A 19 -10.68 -3.02 21.58
N PRO A 20 -10.23 -3.67 22.69
CA PRO A 20 -10.72 -3.38 24.04
C PRO A 20 -10.44 -1.94 24.47
N ALA A 21 -11.36 -1.35 25.24
CA ALA A 21 -11.21 -0.01 25.79
C ALA A 21 -10.30 0.04 27.01
N ASP A 22 -10.32 -1.03 27.80
CA ASP A 22 -9.75 -1.08 29.15
C ASP A 22 -8.38 -1.76 29.19
N ILE A 23 -7.81 -2.06 28.01
CA ILE A 23 -6.49 -2.68 27.90
C ILE A 23 -5.50 -1.68 27.31
N GLU A 24 -4.44 -1.42 28.05
CA GLU A 24 -3.24 -0.77 27.53
C GLU A 24 -2.12 -1.81 27.44
N ALA A 25 -1.54 -1.95 26.25
CA ALA A 25 -0.46 -2.89 26.00
C ALA A 25 0.57 -2.30 25.05
N ALA A 26 1.84 -2.59 25.31
CA ALA A 26 2.94 -2.43 24.36
C ALA A 26 3.44 -3.82 23.99
N ILE A 27 3.55 -4.07 22.70
CA ILE A 27 3.91 -5.39 22.15
C ILE A 27 5.11 -5.17 21.22
N ARG A 28 6.16 -5.93 21.46
CA ARG A 28 7.30 -6.00 20.56
C ARG A 28 7.34 -7.37 19.91
N LEU A 29 7.39 -7.40 18.61
CA LEU A 29 7.52 -8.60 17.81
C LEU A 29 8.91 -8.61 17.15
N ASP A 30 9.62 -9.70 17.28
CA ASP A 30 10.85 -10.01 16.53
C ASP A 30 10.69 -11.44 16.02
N ALA A 31 10.66 -11.59 14.70
CA ALA A 31 10.45 -12.88 14.06
C ALA A 31 11.33 -13.01 12.82
N SER A 32 11.66 -14.24 12.47
CA SER A 32 12.51 -14.55 11.32
C SER A 32 12.03 -15.80 10.59
N ASN A 33 12.42 -15.91 9.30
CA ASN A 33 12.13 -17.05 8.46
C ASN A 33 10.63 -17.39 8.35
N ILE A 34 9.79 -16.37 8.18
CA ILE A 34 8.35 -16.54 7.96
C ILE A 34 8.14 -16.75 6.46
N THR A 35 7.40 -17.78 6.10
CA THR A 35 7.02 -18.05 4.70
C THR A 35 5.50 -17.98 4.57
N PHE A 36 5.03 -17.19 3.62
CA PHE A 36 3.63 -17.08 3.25
C PHE A 36 3.50 -17.07 1.73
N SER A 37 3.05 -18.18 1.14
CA SER A 37 3.10 -18.38 -0.31
C SER A 37 4.53 -18.15 -0.84
N ASP A 38 4.70 -17.27 -1.81
CA ASP A 38 6.00 -16.93 -2.42
C ASP A 38 6.78 -15.85 -1.65
N LEU A 39 6.17 -15.26 -0.63
CA LEU A 39 6.81 -14.26 0.23
C LEU A 39 7.61 -14.95 1.32
N VAL A 40 8.91 -14.69 1.34
CA VAL A 40 9.80 -15.09 2.44
C VAL A 40 10.24 -13.84 3.18
N ILE A 41 9.89 -13.76 4.46
CA ILE A 41 10.30 -12.69 5.36
C ILE A 41 11.49 -13.21 6.17
N ASN A 42 12.69 -12.72 5.85
CA ASN A 42 13.91 -13.14 6.54
C ASN A 42 13.97 -12.58 7.96
N ARG A 43 13.51 -11.35 8.14
CA ARG A 43 13.43 -10.66 9.43
C ARG A 43 12.22 -9.75 9.45
N LEU A 44 11.50 -9.79 10.55
CA LEU A 44 10.37 -8.91 10.87
C LEU A 44 10.55 -8.37 12.29
N GLU A 45 10.59 -7.07 12.40
CA GLU A 45 10.56 -6.36 13.68
C GLU A 45 9.34 -5.44 13.70
N ALA A 46 8.58 -5.42 14.78
CA ALA A 46 7.47 -4.51 14.95
C ALA A 46 7.28 -4.08 16.40
N ASP A 47 7.07 -2.79 16.59
CA ASP A 47 6.62 -2.20 17.85
C ASP A 47 5.16 -1.78 17.70
N MET A 48 4.29 -2.30 18.59
CA MET A 48 2.86 -2.06 18.55
C MET A 48 2.38 -1.57 19.93
N ALA A 49 1.33 -0.77 19.90
CA ALA A 49 0.64 -0.32 21.12
C ALA A 49 -0.87 -0.50 20.96
N MET A 50 -1.51 -0.84 22.06
CA MET A 50 -2.98 -0.91 22.13
C MET A 50 -3.46 -0.04 23.29
N LYS A 51 -4.36 0.89 23.00
CA LYS A 51 -4.94 1.81 23.96
C LYS A 51 -6.23 2.41 23.43
N GLU A 52 -7.22 2.61 24.32
CA GLU A 52 -8.42 3.39 24.02
C GLU A 52 -9.14 2.95 22.71
N ARG A 53 -9.38 1.64 22.56
CA ARG A 53 -9.99 1.04 21.36
C ARG A 53 -9.19 1.22 20.06
N CYS A 54 -7.91 1.47 20.17
CA CYS A 54 -7.00 1.62 19.02
C CYS A 54 -5.82 0.68 19.16
N LEU A 55 -5.57 -0.11 18.12
CA LEU A 55 -4.34 -0.84 17.91
C LEU A 55 -3.46 -0.03 16.96
N GLN A 56 -2.24 0.26 17.37
CA GLN A 56 -1.26 1.00 16.56
C GLN A 56 -0.06 0.10 16.27
N ILE A 57 0.39 0.11 15.04
CA ILE A 57 1.70 -0.37 14.63
C ILE A 57 2.57 0.87 14.50
N LEU A 58 3.48 1.06 15.46
CA LEU A 58 4.27 2.28 15.60
C LEU A 58 5.49 2.28 14.67
N ASP A 59 6.09 1.11 14.48
CA ASP A 59 7.19 0.87 13.55
C ASP A 59 7.22 -0.63 13.24
N MET A 60 7.13 -0.96 11.97
CA MET A 60 7.33 -2.31 11.49
C MET A 60 8.33 -2.30 10.33
N LYS A 61 9.33 -3.14 10.42
CA LYS A 61 10.36 -3.34 9.41
C LYS A 61 10.43 -4.80 9.01
N ALA A 62 10.42 -5.05 7.73
CA ALA A 62 10.57 -6.39 7.18
C ALA A 62 11.65 -6.43 6.09
N GLU A 63 12.53 -7.41 6.19
CA GLU A 63 13.44 -7.79 5.11
C GLU A 63 12.91 -9.04 4.43
N THR A 64 12.63 -8.95 3.15
CA THR A 64 11.97 -10.03 2.40
C THR A 64 12.77 -10.42 1.17
N ASN A 65 12.44 -11.56 0.56
CA ASN A 65 12.97 -11.97 -0.74
C ASN A 65 12.51 -11.04 -1.89
N MET A 66 11.56 -10.14 -1.63
CA MET A 66 11.04 -9.19 -2.64
C MET A 66 11.60 -7.80 -2.49
N GLY A 67 12.20 -7.46 -1.35
CA GLY A 67 12.71 -6.13 -1.01
C GLY A 67 12.55 -5.84 0.47
N LYS A 68 12.73 -4.58 0.85
CA LYS A 68 12.52 -4.12 2.23
C LYS A 68 11.18 -3.41 2.35
N ALA A 69 10.44 -3.71 3.40
CA ALA A 69 9.16 -3.07 3.72
C ALA A 69 9.23 -2.38 5.08
N GLY A 70 8.62 -1.20 5.14
CA GLY A 70 8.30 -0.50 6.38
C GLY A 70 6.80 -0.28 6.44
N PHE A 71 6.22 -0.32 7.63
CA PHE A 71 4.80 -0.12 7.82
C PHE A 71 4.54 0.52 9.18
N GLU A 72 3.74 1.55 9.18
CA GLU A 72 3.10 2.15 10.34
C GLU A 72 1.60 2.17 10.10
N GLY A 73 0.80 2.06 11.16
CA GLY A 73 -0.63 2.08 10.94
C GLY A 73 -1.45 1.99 12.22
N PHE A 74 -2.75 2.11 12.06
CA PHE A 74 -3.69 1.95 13.16
C PHE A 74 -4.97 1.27 12.70
N TYR A 75 -5.62 0.61 13.64
CA TYR A 75 -6.97 0.11 13.55
C TYR A 75 -7.74 0.52 14.80
N ALA A 76 -8.83 1.24 14.64
CA ALA A 76 -9.62 1.78 15.73
C ALA A 76 -11.08 1.38 15.62
N THR A 77 -11.65 0.91 16.74
CA THR A 77 -13.06 0.55 16.88
C THR A 77 -13.73 1.37 17.98
N ARG A 78 -13.81 2.69 17.75
CA ARG A 78 -14.37 3.63 18.75
C ARG A 78 -15.84 3.38 19.02
N SER A 79 -16.59 3.06 17.99
CA SER A 79 -17.98 2.60 18.05
C SER A 79 -18.29 1.72 16.84
N LYS A 80 -19.50 1.13 16.79
CA LYS A 80 -19.95 0.37 15.60
C LYS A 80 -20.07 1.21 14.34
N GLN A 81 -20.24 2.51 14.47
CA GLN A 81 -20.33 3.47 13.37
C GLN A 81 -19.00 4.20 13.11
N ASP A 82 -18.02 4.02 13.99
CA ASP A 82 -16.70 4.65 13.90
C ASP A 82 -15.62 3.56 13.97
N ILE A 83 -15.45 2.86 12.87
CA ILE A 83 -14.41 1.88 12.65
C ILE A 83 -13.51 2.45 11.57
N SER A 84 -12.24 2.63 11.87
CA SER A 84 -11.31 3.28 10.96
C SER A 84 -9.93 2.62 10.98
N THR A 85 -9.26 2.71 9.87
CA THR A 85 -7.88 2.27 9.70
C THR A 85 -7.08 3.31 8.94
N GLY A 86 -5.79 3.30 9.18
CA GLY A 86 -4.86 4.09 8.39
C GLY A 86 -3.49 3.43 8.40
N PHE A 87 -2.71 3.68 7.36
CA PHE A 87 -1.38 3.13 7.23
C PHE A 87 -0.46 4.06 6.44
N ASP A 88 0.82 3.94 6.74
CA ASP A 88 1.94 4.41 5.92
C ASP A 88 2.78 3.18 5.57
N PHE A 89 2.89 2.89 4.29
CA PHE A 89 3.57 1.73 3.75
C PHE A 89 4.71 2.16 2.84
N ASN A 90 5.88 1.60 3.07
CA ASN A 90 7.09 1.91 2.34
C ASN A 90 7.75 0.63 1.84
N LEU A 91 7.86 0.49 0.54
CA LEU A 91 8.62 -0.57 -0.13
C LEU A 91 9.88 0.01 -0.74
N SER A 92 11.01 -0.64 -0.55
CA SER A 92 12.30 -0.24 -1.11
C SER A 92 12.98 -1.39 -1.82
N ASN A 93 13.64 -1.07 -2.94
CA ASN A 93 14.38 -2.03 -3.74
C ASN A 93 13.51 -3.20 -4.24
N ILE A 94 12.36 -2.90 -4.81
CA ILE A 94 11.40 -3.86 -5.33
C ILE A 94 11.25 -3.69 -6.84
N THR A 95 11.07 -4.77 -7.59
CA THR A 95 10.79 -4.67 -9.03
C THR A 95 9.34 -4.30 -9.30
N SER A 96 9.06 -3.76 -10.49
CA SER A 96 7.69 -3.38 -10.88
C SER A 96 6.71 -4.55 -10.83
N GLU A 97 7.14 -5.74 -11.27
CA GLU A 97 6.32 -6.96 -11.25
C GLU A 97 5.91 -7.32 -9.82
N LYS A 98 6.84 -7.19 -8.87
CA LYS A 98 6.58 -7.49 -7.45
C LYS A 98 5.67 -6.45 -6.81
N VAL A 99 5.82 -5.14 -7.15
CA VAL A 99 4.90 -4.09 -6.68
C VAL A 99 3.48 -4.38 -7.13
N ILE A 100 3.30 -4.73 -8.41
CA ILE A 100 1.98 -5.06 -8.96
C ILE A 100 1.41 -6.32 -8.30
N GLY A 101 2.23 -7.34 -8.08
CA GLY A 101 1.80 -8.57 -7.41
C GLY A 101 1.34 -8.35 -5.97
N MET A 102 1.96 -7.42 -5.24
CA MET A 102 1.57 -7.08 -3.87
C MET A 102 0.36 -6.14 -3.80
N LEU A 103 0.20 -5.26 -4.80
CA LEU A 103 -0.84 -4.23 -4.86
C LEU A 103 -1.55 -4.28 -6.22
N PRO A 104 -2.42 -5.28 -6.46
CA PRO A 104 -3.07 -5.47 -7.78
C PRO A 104 -3.84 -4.24 -8.28
N ALA A 105 -4.36 -3.40 -7.38
CA ALA A 105 -5.02 -2.15 -7.75
C ALA A 105 -4.10 -1.20 -8.54
N ILE A 106 -2.80 -1.24 -8.30
CA ILE A 106 -1.80 -0.41 -9.03
C ILE A 106 -1.78 -0.80 -10.51
N ASP A 107 -1.96 -2.06 -10.85
CA ASP A 107 -1.99 -2.52 -12.24
C ASP A 107 -3.10 -1.85 -13.05
N THR A 108 -4.26 -1.69 -12.43
CA THR A 108 -5.41 -1.00 -13.06
C THR A 108 -5.21 0.52 -13.12
N LEU A 109 -4.63 1.10 -12.07
CA LEU A 109 -4.45 2.55 -11.93
C LEU A 109 -3.24 3.06 -12.72
N MET A 110 -2.21 2.25 -12.86
CA MET A 110 -0.95 2.60 -13.53
C MET A 110 -0.45 1.49 -14.48
N PRO A 111 -1.16 1.22 -15.60
CA PRO A 111 -0.77 0.14 -16.51
C PRO A 111 0.65 0.29 -17.07
N LEU A 112 1.14 1.53 -17.18
CA LEU A 112 2.49 1.82 -17.65
C LEU A 112 3.58 1.26 -16.73
N LEU A 113 3.29 1.00 -15.45
CA LEU A 113 4.28 0.51 -14.49
C LEU A 113 4.88 -0.84 -14.91
N LYS A 114 4.13 -1.68 -15.62
CA LYS A 114 4.63 -2.96 -16.18
C LYS A 114 5.78 -2.80 -17.18
N SER A 115 5.86 -1.64 -17.81
CA SER A 115 6.88 -1.36 -18.81
C SER A 115 8.23 -0.96 -18.22
N PHE A 116 8.24 -0.60 -16.95
CA PHE A 116 9.48 -0.27 -16.26
C PHE A 116 10.19 -1.52 -15.76
N LYS A 117 11.46 -1.63 -16.04
CA LYS A 117 12.39 -2.62 -15.48
C LYS A 117 13.39 -1.92 -14.60
N GLY A 118 13.76 -2.54 -13.49
CA GLY A 118 14.69 -1.99 -12.51
C GLY A 118 14.11 -1.93 -11.12
N MET A 119 14.82 -1.28 -10.21
CA MET A 119 14.43 -1.20 -8.80
C MET A 119 13.63 0.06 -8.53
N LEU A 120 12.47 -0.13 -7.91
CA LEU A 120 11.54 0.92 -7.52
C LEU A 120 11.49 1.05 -6.01
N ASN A 121 11.10 2.24 -5.56
CA ASN A 121 10.63 2.50 -4.21
C ASN A 121 9.19 2.98 -4.31
N CYS A 122 8.33 2.44 -3.47
CA CYS A 122 6.91 2.80 -3.40
C CYS A 122 6.60 3.25 -1.98
N LYS A 123 5.99 4.43 -1.83
CA LYS A 123 5.43 4.92 -0.57
C LYS A 123 3.96 5.17 -0.78
N MET A 124 3.15 4.68 0.15
CA MET A 124 1.71 4.88 0.13
C MET A 124 1.21 5.10 1.56
N ALA A 125 0.49 6.17 1.77
CA ALA A 125 -0.22 6.40 3.02
C ALA A 125 -1.70 6.58 2.71
N ALA A 126 -2.55 5.94 3.50
CA ALA A 126 -3.99 6.07 3.33
C ALA A 126 -4.74 5.91 4.66
N THR A 127 -5.92 6.52 4.72
CA THR A 127 -6.92 6.29 5.77
C THR A 127 -8.23 5.85 5.13
N ALA A 128 -9.00 5.04 5.83
CA ALA A 128 -10.31 4.58 5.40
C ALA A 128 -11.21 4.28 6.60
N SER A 129 -12.53 4.35 6.39
CA SER A 129 -13.52 3.77 7.29
C SER A 129 -13.83 2.34 6.89
N LEU A 130 -14.21 1.53 7.86
CA LEU A 130 -14.61 0.15 7.66
C LEU A 130 -16.07 -0.03 8.08
N ASP A 131 -16.76 -1.00 7.46
CA ASP A 131 -18.05 -1.48 7.94
C ASP A 131 -17.89 -2.50 9.09
N THR A 132 -18.98 -2.99 9.64
CA THR A 132 -18.98 -3.98 10.72
C THR A 132 -18.44 -5.34 10.30
N ASN A 133 -18.36 -5.62 8.99
CA ASN A 133 -17.78 -6.83 8.42
C ASN A 133 -16.29 -6.65 8.05
N MET A 134 -15.65 -5.57 8.51
CA MET A 134 -14.26 -5.24 8.21
C MET A 134 -13.97 -4.91 6.73
N ASN A 135 -15.00 -4.67 5.93
CA ASN A 135 -14.81 -4.24 4.54
C ASN A 135 -14.51 -2.75 4.48
N VAL A 136 -13.60 -2.37 3.61
CA VAL A 136 -13.27 -0.96 3.37
C VAL A 136 -14.45 -0.25 2.70
N ILE A 137 -14.90 0.84 3.29
CA ILE A 137 -15.87 1.75 2.68
C ILE A 137 -15.12 2.59 1.64
N THR A 138 -15.15 2.15 0.39
CA THR A 138 -14.30 2.70 -0.69
C THR A 138 -14.37 4.22 -0.84
N PRO A 139 -15.54 4.89 -0.76
CA PRO A 139 -15.60 6.35 -0.82
C PRO A 139 -14.90 7.09 0.34
N SER A 140 -14.60 6.40 1.44
CA SER A 140 -13.90 6.99 2.59
C SER A 140 -12.37 6.97 2.45
N ILE A 141 -11.84 6.33 1.40
CA ILE A 141 -10.39 6.23 1.19
C ILE A 141 -9.84 7.61 0.85
N ASN A 142 -8.88 8.04 1.67
CA ASN A 142 -8.04 9.21 1.38
C ASN A 142 -6.59 8.78 1.49
N GLY A 143 -5.79 9.10 0.48
CA GLY A 143 -4.42 8.62 0.47
C GLY A 143 -3.51 9.38 -0.48
N VAL A 144 -2.23 9.09 -0.35
CA VAL A 144 -1.16 9.58 -1.22
C VAL A 144 -0.32 8.41 -1.67
N LEU A 145 0.20 8.49 -2.89
CA LEU A 145 1.08 7.50 -3.49
C LEU A 145 2.30 8.21 -4.07
N ARG A 146 3.47 7.63 -3.85
CA ARG A 146 4.72 8.04 -4.51
C ARG A 146 5.48 6.81 -4.96
N ILE A 147 5.79 6.75 -6.25
CA ILE A 147 6.67 5.73 -6.85
C ILE A 147 7.90 6.44 -7.39
N SER A 148 9.07 5.93 -7.08
CA SER A 148 10.33 6.48 -7.57
C SER A 148 11.32 5.37 -7.92
N GLY A 149 12.21 5.66 -8.86
CA GLY A 149 13.28 4.76 -9.26
C GLY A 149 14.41 5.50 -9.95
N LYS A 150 15.55 4.84 -10.02
CA LYS A 150 16.75 5.31 -10.75
C LYS A 150 17.27 4.17 -11.61
N ASP A 151 18.03 4.54 -12.66
CA ASP A 151 18.64 3.59 -13.58
C ASP A 151 17.64 2.54 -14.09
N LEU A 152 16.45 3.01 -14.47
CA LEU A 152 15.39 2.17 -14.97
C LEU A 152 15.50 2.00 -16.48
N SER A 153 14.91 0.95 -17.01
CA SER A 153 14.60 0.87 -18.44
C SER A 153 13.10 0.77 -18.67
N LEU A 154 12.65 1.37 -19.74
CA LEU A 154 11.27 1.32 -20.22
C LEU A 154 11.28 0.52 -21.52
N SER A 155 10.60 -0.61 -21.54
CA SER A 155 10.58 -1.51 -22.70
C SER A 155 9.27 -2.24 -22.86
N GLY A 156 8.98 -2.63 -24.10
CA GLY A 156 8.21 -3.83 -24.38
C GLY A 156 6.70 -3.75 -24.29
N ASN A 157 6.04 -2.56 -24.46
CA ASN A 157 4.60 -2.57 -24.69
C ASN A 157 4.18 -1.57 -25.81
N GLU A 158 2.94 -1.74 -26.29
CA GLU A 158 2.38 -0.89 -27.34
C GLU A 158 2.34 0.60 -26.97
N VAL A 159 2.15 0.90 -25.68
CA VAL A 159 2.12 2.27 -25.16
C VAL A 159 3.49 2.91 -25.31
N PHE A 160 4.56 2.19 -24.91
CA PHE A 160 5.92 2.67 -25.08
C PHE A 160 6.30 2.82 -26.55
N SER A 161 6.00 1.82 -27.39
CA SER A 161 6.27 1.86 -28.82
C SER A 161 5.59 3.04 -29.50
N SER A 162 4.39 3.38 -29.09
CA SER A 162 3.63 4.53 -29.58
C SER A 162 4.24 5.86 -29.14
N LEU A 163 4.68 5.95 -27.88
CA LEU A 163 5.38 7.11 -27.33
C LEU A 163 6.76 7.28 -28.00
N ALA A 164 7.53 6.22 -28.15
CA ALA A 164 8.85 6.23 -28.76
C ALA A 164 8.79 6.73 -30.22
N LYS A 165 7.80 6.29 -30.98
CA LYS A 165 7.57 6.78 -32.35
C LYS A 165 7.22 8.27 -32.37
N LYS A 166 6.31 8.72 -31.48
CA LYS A 166 5.90 10.14 -31.40
C LYS A 166 7.05 11.05 -30.98
N LEU A 167 7.89 10.60 -30.04
CA LEU A 167 9.01 11.35 -29.49
C LEU A 167 10.31 11.16 -30.28
N LYS A 168 10.28 10.34 -31.37
CA LYS A 168 11.43 10.05 -32.23
C LYS A 168 12.66 9.53 -31.49
N PHE A 169 12.45 8.61 -30.55
CA PHE A 169 13.56 7.96 -29.87
C PHE A 169 14.44 7.18 -30.84
N LYS A 170 15.75 7.20 -30.64
CA LYS A 170 16.72 6.44 -31.45
C LYS A 170 16.49 4.93 -31.34
N ASN A 171 16.08 4.46 -30.16
CA ASN A 171 15.70 3.08 -29.91
C ASN A 171 14.22 3.03 -29.56
N SER A 172 13.42 2.36 -30.41
CA SER A 172 11.98 2.20 -30.22
C SER A 172 11.62 0.98 -29.37
N GLU A 173 12.59 0.17 -28.95
CA GLU A 173 12.37 -1.05 -28.19
C GLU A 173 12.65 -0.87 -26.68
N GLU A 174 13.62 0.00 -26.35
CA GLU A 174 14.01 0.27 -24.98
C GLU A 174 14.50 1.71 -24.83
N ALA A 175 14.08 2.39 -23.77
CA ALA A 175 14.64 3.67 -23.34
C ALA A 175 15.18 3.56 -21.92
N LYS A 176 16.40 4.10 -21.71
CA LYS A 176 16.97 4.22 -20.38
C LYS A 176 16.41 5.45 -19.69
N ILE A 177 16.07 5.29 -18.43
CA ILE A 177 15.52 6.34 -17.58
C ILE A 177 16.45 6.52 -16.40
N ASP A 178 17.08 7.67 -16.35
CA ASP A 178 18.01 8.09 -15.30
C ASP A 178 17.27 8.16 -13.94
N SER A 179 16.12 8.79 -13.94
CA SER A 179 15.28 8.85 -12.75
C SER A 179 13.80 9.09 -13.07
N MET A 180 12.94 8.58 -12.22
CA MET A 180 11.49 8.75 -12.26
C MET A 180 10.95 9.04 -10.87
N ILE A 181 10.01 9.96 -10.78
CA ILE A 181 9.17 10.18 -9.60
C ILE A 181 7.74 10.38 -10.10
N VAL A 182 6.83 9.56 -9.62
CA VAL A 182 5.39 9.66 -9.88
C VAL A 182 4.68 9.83 -8.53
N GLU A 183 3.83 10.83 -8.43
CA GLU A 183 3.05 11.13 -7.24
C GLU A 183 1.58 11.21 -7.60
N GLY A 184 0.72 10.82 -6.65
CA GLY A 184 -0.71 10.88 -6.81
C GLY A 184 -1.45 10.97 -5.48
N ILE A 185 -2.70 11.36 -5.57
CA ILE A 185 -3.64 11.37 -4.45
C ILE A 185 -4.82 10.46 -4.73
N ILE A 186 -5.31 9.82 -3.68
CA ILE A 186 -6.54 9.02 -3.72
C ILE A 186 -7.58 9.76 -2.90
N LYS A 187 -8.67 10.13 -3.53
CA LYS A 187 -9.80 10.80 -2.91
C LYS A 187 -11.08 10.50 -3.68
N ASP A 188 -12.19 10.32 -2.97
CA ASP A 188 -13.51 10.08 -3.57
C ASP A 188 -13.50 8.94 -4.60
N ASN A 189 -12.79 7.86 -4.28
CA ASN A 189 -12.61 6.68 -5.15
C ASN A 189 -11.89 6.94 -6.48
N VAL A 190 -11.16 8.04 -6.59
CA VAL A 190 -10.37 8.43 -7.76
C VAL A 190 -8.91 8.55 -7.38
N LEU A 191 -8.03 7.96 -8.17
CA LEU A 191 -6.59 8.24 -8.15
C LEU A 191 -6.29 9.35 -9.15
N GLU A 192 -5.88 10.50 -8.65
CA GLU A 192 -5.34 11.59 -9.47
C GLU A 192 -3.80 11.49 -9.43
N VAL A 193 -3.21 11.31 -10.60
CA VAL A 193 -1.74 11.28 -10.76
C VAL A 193 -1.27 12.66 -11.21
N PHE A 194 -0.32 13.23 -10.49
CA PHE A 194 0.25 14.51 -10.84
C PHE A 194 1.15 14.42 -12.08
N PRO A 195 1.27 15.49 -12.87
CA PRO A 195 2.24 15.57 -13.96
C PRO A 195 3.64 15.25 -13.46
N PHE A 196 4.34 14.36 -14.13
CA PHE A 196 5.68 13.92 -13.73
C PHE A 196 6.68 14.05 -14.89
N VAL A 197 7.95 14.13 -14.55
CA VAL A 197 9.06 14.24 -15.51
C VAL A 197 9.87 12.97 -15.50
N LEU A 198 10.11 12.41 -16.67
CA LEU A 198 11.07 11.34 -16.91
C LEU A 198 12.38 11.96 -17.43
N LYS A 199 13.48 11.70 -16.76
CA LYS A 199 14.80 11.99 -17.30
C LYS A 199 15.27 10.78 -18.09
N LEU A 200 15.44 10.97 -19.37
CA LEU A 200 15.93 9.95 -20.30
C LEU A 200 17.43 10.13 -20.49
N ASP A 201 18.17 9.03 -20.47
CA ASP A 201 19.55 8.96 -20.94
C ASP A 201 19.50 8.71 -22.45
N LEU A 202 19.78 9.76 -23.27
CA LEU A 202 19.66 9.77 -24.74
C LEU A 202 21.00 9.57 -25.41
#